data_a24b5eb599aeb66df834d23dd0a12478
#
_entry.id   a24b5eb599aeb66df834d23dd0a12478
#
_cell.length_a   1.000
_cell.length_b   1.000
_cell.length_c   1.000
_cell.angle_alpha   90.00
_cell.angle_beta   90.00
_cell.angle_gamma   90.00
#
_symmetry.space_group_name_H-M   'P 1'
#
loop_
_entity.id
_entity.type
_entity.pdbx_description
1 polymer ?
#
loop_
_entity_poly.entity_id
_entity_poly.type
_entity_poly.pdbx_seq_one_letter_code
_entity_poly.pdbx_strand_id
1 'polypeptide(L)'
;RPHAGVKVVSVSASELMELYRIREVMEGLAARQAAERMTDQEIADLQATLDTHERMIDEAQGQAYYQAEGDYDFHHRIATGSRNTKLAQMLLGDLYYMVRMYRYRLSTSTGRPQRALGEHRRIVEAIAQRDGELAEFLMKRHINAARQNIERKIEEGELTI
;
A
#
# COMPACT_ATOMS: atom_id res chain seq x y z
N ARG A 1 -17.26 -37.14 -0.61
CA ARG A 1 -16.24 -36.42 0.17
C ARG A 1 -16.89 -35.20 0.77
N PRO A 2 -16.78 -34.95 2.10
CA PRO A 2 -17.31 -33.73 2.68
C PRO A 2 -16.57 -32.55 2.09
N HIS A 3 -17.31 -31.51 1.73
CA HIS A 3 -16.75 -30.25 1.30
C HIS A 3 -15.93 -29.66 2.46
N ALA A 4 -14.61 -29.52 2.27
CA ALA A 4 -13.77 -28.77 3.16
C ALA A 4 -14.25 -27.30 3.07
N GLY A 5 -14.89 -26.81 4.13
CA GLY A 5 -15.35 -25.42 4.17
C GLY A 5 -14.20 -24.45 3.99
N VAL A 6 -14.47 -23.30 3.38
CA VAL A 6 -13.51 -22.20 3.29
C VAL A 6 -13.24 -21.70 4.73
N LYS A 7 -12.03 -21.92 5.23
CA LYS A 7 -11.61 -21.36 6.51
C LYS A 7 -11.28 -19.88 6.27
N VAL A 8 -12.11 -18.99 6.77
CA VAL A 8 -11.76 -17.55 6.83
C VAL A 8 -10.60 -17.44 7.80
N VAL A 9 -9.42 -17.09 7.30
CA VAL A 9 -8.25 -16.80 8.14
C VAL A 9 -8.51 -15.45 8.80
N SER A 10 -8.86 -15.47 10.08
CA SER A 10 -8.87 -14.25 10.89
C SER A 10 -7.44 -13.99 11.40
N VAL A 11 -6.94 -12.80 11.16
CA VAL A 11 -5.64 -12.34 11.67
C VAL A 11 -5.93 -11.54 12.93
N SER A 12 -5.26 -11.84 14.04
CA SER A 12 -5.39 -11.06 15.27
C SER A 12 -4.81 -9.65 15.12
N ALA A 13 -5.20 -8.71 15.97
CA ALA A 13 -4.66 -7.35 15.98
C ALA A 13 -3.12 -7.34 16.09
N SER A 14 -2.56 -8.21 16.95
CA SER A 14 -1.10 -8.34 17.11
C SER A 14 -0.42 -8.79 15.83
N GLU A 15 -0.94 -9.86 15.21
CA GLU A 15 -0.40 -10.38 13.94
C GLU A 15 -0.49 -9.35 12.82
N LEU A 16 -1.58 -8.58 12.76
CA LEU A 16 -1.71 -7.51 11.77
C LEU A 16 -0.64 -6.42 11.98
N MET A 17 -0.34 -6.05 13.22
CA MET A 17 0.71 -5.08 13.53
C MET A 17 2.10 -5.61 13.17
N GLU A 18 2.38 -6.89 13.40
CA GLU A 18 3.63 -7.55 13.00
C GLU A 18 3.77 -7.56 11.46
N LEU A 19 2.71 -7.90 10.75
CA LEU A 19 2.66 -7.86 9.29
C LEU A 19 2.95 -6.46 8.74
N TYR A 20 2.41 -5.40 9.35
CA TYR A 20 2.69 -4.03 8.92
C TYR A 20 4.14 -3.61 9.18
N ARG A 21 4.78 -4.09 10.25
CA ARG A 21 6.22 -3.85 10.51
C ARG A 21 7.10 -4.53 9.48
N ILE A 22 6.79 -5.77 9.10
CA ILE A 22 7.49 -6.49 8.04
C ILE A 22 7.30 -5.75 6.71
N ARG A 23 6.08 -5.37 6.40
CA ARG A 23 5.68 -4.64 5.21
C ARG A 23 6.43 -3.31 5.07
N GLU A 24 6.59 -2.56 6.17
CA GLU A 24 7.33 -1.30 6.21
C GLU A 24 8.76 -1.46 5.66
N VAL A 25 9.46 -2.51 6.09
CA VAL A 25 10.83 -2.78 5.64
C VAL A 25 10.86 -3.24 4.18
N MET A 26 9.96 -4.15 3.81
CA MET A 26 9.94 -4.75 2.48
C MET A 26 9.49 -3.74 1.40
N GLU A 27 8.47 -2.96 1.65
CA GLU A 27 8.01 -1.94 0.70
C GLU A 27 8.98 -0.75 0.62
N GLY A 28 9.64 -0.41 1.73
CA GLY A 28 10.73 0.56 1.69
C GLY A 28 11.84 0.14 0.75
N LEU A 29 12.30 -1.12 0.86
CA LEU A 29 13.30 -1.68 -0.05
C LEU A 29 12.79 -1.71 -1.51
N ALA A 30 11.52 -2.06 -1.71
CA ALA A 30 10.92 -2.05 -3.06
C ALA A 30 10.93 -0.65 -3.67
N ALA A 31 10.58 0.39 -2.91
CA ALA A 31 10.60 1.78 -3.37
C ALA A 31 12.01 2.25 -3.73
N ARG A 32 13.03 1.91 -2.91
CA ARG A 32 14.44 2.19 -3.23
C ARG A 32 14.84 1.57 -4.55
N GLN A 33 14.59 0.27 -4.73
CA GLN A 33 14.95 -0.45 -5.94
C GLN A 33 14.12 -0.02 -7.16
N ALA A 34 12.88 0.41 -6.96
CA ALA A 34 12.06 1.00 -8.02
C ALA A 34 12.68 2.32 -8.54
N ALA A 35 13.18 3.18 -7.65
CA ALA A 35 13.90 4.39 -8.05
C ALA A 35 15.15 4.10 -8.91
N GLU A 36 15.83 2.99 -8.61
CA GLU A 36 17.04 2.57 -9.35
C GLU A 36 16.72 1.91 -10.69
N ARG A 37 15.55 1.26 -10.86
CA ARG A 37 15.32 0.25 -11.89
C ARG A 37 14.11 0.49 -12.80
N MET A 38 13.13 1.26 -12.37
CA MET A 38 11.98 1.61 -13.22
C MET A 38 12.44 2.44 -14.41
N THR A 39 11.84 2.19 -15.55
CA THR A 39 12.00 3.04 -16.73
C THR A 39 11.25 4.35 -16.56
N ASP A 40 11.61 5.38 -17.33
CA ASP A 40 10.89 6.66 -17.29
C ASP A 40 9.41 6.51 -17.69
N GLN A 41 9.11 5.58 -18.61
CA GLN A 41 7.74 5.27 -19.00
C GLN A 41 6.97 4.65 -17.83
N GLU A 42 7.54 3.71 -17.10
CA GLU A 42 6.87 3.10 -15.93
C GLU A 42 6.62 4.13 -14.82
N ILE A 43 7.54 5.09 -14.64
CA ILE A 43 7.35 6.20 -13.69
C ILE A 43 6.21 7.11 -14.16
N ALA A 44 6.16 7.45 -15.45
CA ALA A 44 5.07 8.24 -16.01
C ALA A 44 3.71 7.52 -15.87
N ASP A 45 3.67 6.22 -16.11
CA ASP A 45 2.47 5.40 -15.92
C ASP A 45 2.03 5.36 -14.44
N LEU A 46 3.00 5.33 -13.51
CA LEU A 46 2.73 5.38 -12.07
C LEU A 46 2.15 6.74 -11.67
N GLN A 47 2.66 7.85 -12.22
CA GLN A 47 2.11 9.19 -12.03
C GLN A 47 0.66 9.28 -12.56
N ALA A 48 0.40 8.78 -13.77
CA ALA A 48 -0.94 8.74 -14.36
C ALA A 48 -1.92 7.89 -13.53
N THR A 49 -1.43 6.82 -12.88
CA THR A 49 -2.22 6.04 -11.93
C THR A 49 -2.67 6.90 -10.75
N LEU A 50 -1.79 7.72 -10.18
CA LEU A 50 -2.12 8.62 -9.08
C LEU A 50 -3.10 9.73 -9.49
N ASP A 51 -3.02 10.22 -10.74
CA ASP A 51 -4.00 11.19 -11.25
C ASP A 51 -5.41 10.55 -11.40
N THR A 52 -5.46 9.28 -11.72
CA THR A 52 -6.71 8.51 -11.73
C THR A 52 -7.25 8.32 -10.30
N HIS A 53 -6.38 8.00 -9.35
CA HIS A 53 -6.76 7.87 -7.94
C HIS A 53 -7.28 9.19 -7.36
N GLU A 54 -6.69 10.33 -7.72
CA GLU A 54 -7.17 11.65 -7.29
C GLU A 54 -8.60 11.90 -7.75
N ARG A 55 -8.89 11.66 -9.03
CA ARG A 55 -10.26 11.78 -9.56
C ARG A 55 -11.25 10.88 -8.82
N MET A 56 -10.87 9.63 -8.53
CA MET A 56 -11.73 8.70 -7.78
C MET A 56 -11.99 9.19 -6.34
N ILE A 57 -11.00 9.79 -5.69
CA ILE A 57 -11.16 10.38 -4.35
C ILE A 57 -12.10 11.59 -4.41
N ASP A 58 -11.97 12.44 -5.43
CA ASP A 58 -12.81 13.63 -5.62
C ASP A 58 -14.27 13.22 -5.91
N GLU A 59 -14.49 12.24 -6.78
CA GLU A 59 -15.82 11.66 -7.05
C GLU A 59 -16.45 11.07 -5.77
N ALA A 60 -15.65 10.46 -4.91
CA ALA A 60 -16.08 9.96 -3.60
C ALA A 60 -16.15 11.07 -2.52
N GLN A 61 -16.02 12.34 -2.90
CA GLN A 61 -16.00 13.49 -1.98
C GLN A 61 -14.97 13.36 -0.84
N GLY A 62 -13.82 12.74 -1.13
CA GLY A 62 -12.76 12.51 -0.15
C GLY A 62 -13.06 11.43 0.89
N GLN A 63 -14.15 10.69 0.75
CA GLN A 63 -14.60 9.72 1.76
C GLN A 63 -14.10 8.30 1.52
N ALA A 64 -13.53 8.03 0.35
CA ALA A 64 -13.02 6.70 0.02
C ALA A 64 -11.78 6.76 -0.87
N TYR A 65 -10.88 5.79 -0.70
CA TYR A 65 -9.72 5.58 -1.56
C TYR A 65 -9.50 4.10 -1.80
N TYR A 66 -10.13 3.58 -2.82
CA TYR A 66 -9.99 2.19 -3.23
C TYR A 66 -9.05 2.09 -4.42
N GLN A 67 -8.06 1.21 -4.32
CA GLN A 67 -7.19 0.86 -5.43
C GLN A 67 -7.59 -0.51 -5.97
N ALA A 68 -7.85 -0.62 -7.26
CA ALA A 68 -8.11 -1.89 -7.92
C ALA A 68 -6.86 -2.77 -7.91
N GLU A 69 -6.99 -4.05 -8.25
CA GLU A 69 -5.89 -5.01 -8.21
C GLU A 69 -4.87 -4.81 -9.33
N GLY A 70 -3.67 -5.35 -9.11
CA GLY A 70 -2.63 -5.41 -10.12
C GLY A 70 -2.09 -4.02 -10.47
N ASP A 71 -2.05 -3.70 -11.75
CA ASP A 71 -1.45 -2.47 -12.25
C ASP A 71 -2.18 -1.19 -11.86
N TYR A 72 -3.38 -1.29 -11.30
CA TYR A 72 -4.11 -0.15 -10.72
C TYR A 72 -3.78 0.08 -9.24
N ASP A 73 -2.97 -0.78 -8.63
CA ASP A 73 -2.51 -0.62 -7.24
C ASP A 73 -1.11 -0.02 -7.21
N PHE A 74 -0.96 1.11 -6.54
CA PHE A 74 0.30 1.82 -6.35
C PHE A 74 1.41 0.92 -5.77
N HIS A 75 1.10 0.13 -4.74
CA HIS A 75 2.07 -0.74 -4.08
C HIS A 75 2.49 -1.90 -4.99
N HIS A 76 1.54 -2.45 -5.75
CA HIS A 76 1.82 -3.50 -6.73
C HIS A 76 2.80 -3.02 -7.81
N ARG A 77 2.58 -1.83 -8.36
CA ARG A 77 3.47 -1.24 -9.37
C ARG A 77 4.89 -1.03 -8.85
N ILE A 78 5.04 -0.53 -7.62
CA ILE A 78 6.36 -0.33 -7.00
C ILE A 78 7.04 -1.67 -6.73
N ALA A 79 6.33 -2.65 -6.17
CA ALA A 79 6.88 -3.98 -5.91
C ALA A 79 7.38 -4.63 -7.21
N THR A 80 6.61 -4.57 -8.29
CA THR A 80 6.99 -5.09 -9.62
C THR A 80 8.14 -4.27 -10.23
N GLY A 81 8.07 -2.93 -10.12
CA GLY A 81 9.09 -2.02 -10.62
C GLY A 81 10.45 -2.14 -9.92
N SER A 82 10.48 -2.70 -8.71
CA SER A 82 11.72 -3.01 -7.99
C SER A 82 12.62 -4.00 -8.72
N ARG A 83 12.10 -4.75 -9.69
CA ARG A 83 12.82 -5.84 -10.39
C ARG A 83 13.41 -6.89 -9.45
N ASN A 84 13.01 -6.92 -8.20
CA ASN A 84 13.38 -7.94 -7.23
C ASN A 84 12.29 -9.01 -7.16
N THR A 85 12.45 -10.06 -7.95
CA THR A 85 11.43 -11.11 -8.10
C THR A 85 11.07 -11.75 -6.75
N LYS A 86 12.05 -11.96 -5.86
CA LYS A 86 11.77 -12.56 -4.54
C LYS A 86 10.99 -11.62 -3.65
N LEU A 87 11.38 -10.36 -3.61
CA LEU A 87 10.66 -9.33 -2.85
C LEU A 87 9.23 -9.16 -3.37
N ALA A 88 9.04 -9.09 -4.68
CA ALA A 88 7.73 -9.00 -5.30
C ALA A 88 6.85 -10.24 -4.97
N GLN A 89 7.40 -11.46 -5.05
CA GLN A 89 6.68 -12.67 -4.65
C GLN A 89 6.20 -12.62 -3.20
N MET A 90 7.03 -12.14 -2.27
CA MET A 90 6.66 -12.02 -0.86
C MET A 90 5.61 -10.93 -0.64
N LEU A 91 5.75 -9.78 -1.28
CA LEU A 91 4.81 -8.65 -1.13
C LEU A 91 3.47 -8.90 -1.82
N LEU A 92 3.44 -9.56 -2.98
CA LEU A 92 2.26 -9.74 -3.84
C LEU A 92 1.62 -11.13 -3.71
N GLY A 93 2.11 -11.97 -2.78
CA GLY A 93 1.50 -13.24 -2.42
C GLY A 93 0.37 -13.09 -1.39
N ASP A 94 0.25 -14.04 -0.48
CA ASP A 94 -0.81 -14.07 0.56
C ASP A 94 -0.86 -12.79 1.40
N LEU A 95 0.31 -12.17 1.67
CA LEU A 95 0.43 -10.90 2.38
C LEU A 95 -0.35 -9.78 1.68
N TYR A 96 -0.29 -9.71 0.36
CA TYR A 96 -1.00 -8.69 -0.43
C TYR A 96 -2.50 -8.73 -0.21
N TYR A 97 -3.10 -9.92 -0.30
CA TYR A 97 -4.55 -10.09 -0.14
C TYR A 97 -5.02 -9.77 1.27
N MET A 98 -4.27 -10.21 2.28
CA MET A 98 -4.58 -9.88 3.68
C MET A 98 -4.54 -8.37 3.93
N VAL A 99 -3.45 -7.73 3.54
CA VAL A 99 -3.28 -6.29 3.71
C VAL A 99 -4.34 -5.51 2.94
N ARG A 100 -4.66 -5.94 1.71
CA ARG A 100 -5.66 -5.29 0.86
C ARG A 100 -7.05 -5.31 1.50
N MET A 101 -7.44 -6.40 2.13
CA MET A 101 -8.71 -6.50 2.86
C MET A 101 -8.79 -5.44 3.97
N TYR A 102 -7.71 -5.23 4.75
CA TYR A 102 -7.68 -4.21 5.78
C TYR A 102 -7.55 -2.79 5.22
N ARG A 103 -6.80 -2.60 4.13
CA ARG A 103 -6.77 -1.29 3.42
C ARG A 103 -8.17 -0.87 2.98
N TYR A 104 -8.96 -1.79 2.44
CA TYR A 104 -10.34 -1.53 2.05
C TYR A 104 -11.18 -1.04 3.24
N ARG A 105 -11.13 -1.75 4.38
CA ARG A 105 -11.86 -1.36 5.61
C ARG A 105 -11.45 -0.01 6.18
N LEU A 106 -10.24 0.43 5.92
CA LEU A 106 -9.66 1.65 6.47
C LEU A 106 -9.71 2.83 5.49
N SER A 107 -10.04 2.56 4.23
CA SER A 107 -10.05 3.56 3.16
C SER A 107 -11.12 4.63 3.32
N THR A 108 -12.07 4.43 4.22
CA THR A 108 -13.22 5.33 4.47
C THR A 108 -13.01 6.27 5.66
N SER A 109 -11.80 6.33 6.24
CA SER A 109 -11.52 7.26 7.35
C SER A 109 -11.40 8.70 6.84
N THR A 110 -12.13 9.62 7.47
CA THR A 110 -12.14 11.05 7.10
C THR A 110 -10.72 11.63 6.97
N GLY A 111 -10.43 12.24 5.82
CA GLY A 111 -9.15 12.88 5.51
C GLY A 111 -7.98 11.89 5.26
N ARG A 112 -8.15 10.60 5.45
CA ARG A 112 -7.11 9.60 5.15
C ARG A 112 -6.87 9.41 3.66
N PRO A 113 -7.91 9.39 2.78
CA PRO A 113 -7.73 9.29 1.34
C PRO A 113 -6.79 10.34 0.75
N GLN A 114 -7.04 11.63 1.01
CA GLN A 114 -6.22 12.73 0.50
C GLN A 114 -4.79 12.69 1.06
N ARG A 115 -4.65 12.37 2.35
CA ARG A 115 -3.34 12.24 2.98
C ARG A 115 -2.53 11.09 2.37
N ALA A 116 -3.14 9.93 2.16
CA ALA A 116 -2.49 8.78 1.52
C ALA A 116 -2.06 9.10 0.08
N LEU A 117 -2.91 9.75 -0.69
CA LEU A 117 -2.56 10.20 -2.05
C LEU A 117 -1.36 11.16 -2.03
N GLY A 118 -1.35 12.14 -1.12
CA GLY A 118 -0.22 13.06 -0.96
C GLY A 118 1.08 12.35 -0.56
N GLU A 119 0.99 11.31 0.29
CA GLU A 119 2.13 10.45 0.64
C GLU A 119 2.64 9.69 -0.59
N HIS A 120 1.74 9.09 -1.39
CA HIS A 120 2.08 8.37 -2.62
C HIS A 120 2.75 9.31 -3.64
N ARG A 121 2.24 10.52 -3.86
CA ARG A 121 2.85 11.50 -4.79
C ARG A 121 4.28 11.84 -4.42
N ARG A 122 4.58 12.03 -3.13
CA ARG A 122 5.96 12.29 -2.66
C ARG A 122 6.89 11.10 -2.90
N ILE A 123 6.39 9.87 -2.73
CA ILE A 123 7.17 8.66 -3.02
C ILE A 123 7.48 8.57 -4.51
N VAL A 124 6.49 8.82 -5.38
CA VAL A 124 6.69 8.80 -6.83
C VAL A 124 7.64 9.90 -7.28
N GLU A 125 7.57 11.08 -6.66
CA GLU A 125 8.52 12.17 -6.94
C GLU A 125 9.97 11.77 -6.61
N ALA A 126 10.20 11.14 -5.44
CA ALA A 126 11.53 10.62 -5.08
C ALA A 126 12.01 9.54 -6.07
N ILE A 127 11.11 8.64 -6.51
CA ILE A 127 11.41 7.64 -7.53
C ILE A 127 11.78 8.31 -8.86
N ALA A 128 11.04 9.33 -9.29
CA ALA A 128 11.31 10.08 -10.52
C ALA A 128 12.65 10.82 -10.48
N GLN A 129 13.04 11.31 -9.32
CA GLN A 129 14.33 11.94 -9.07
C GLN A 129 15.47 10.92 -8.91
N ARG A 130 15.18 9.62 -8.99
CA ARG A 130 16.15 8.53 -8.77
C ARG A 130 16.76 8.53 -7.36
N ASP A 131 16.12 9.19 -6.41
CA ASP A 131 16.53 9.21 -5.00
C ASP A 131 15.96 7.99 -4.24
N GLY A 132 16.69 6.88 -4.32
CA GLY A 132 16.27 5.62 -3.69
C GLY A 132 16.23 5.71 -2.16
N GLU A 133 17.09 6.49 -1.52
CA GLU A 133 17.12 6.65 -0.07
C GLU A 133 15.88 7.41 0.42
N LEU A 134 15.54 8.49 -0.25
CA LEU A 134 14.34 9.26 0.04
C LEU A 134 13.07 8.44 -0.24
N ALA A 135 13.01 7.71 -1.36
CA ALA A 135 11.89 6.85 -1.71
C ALA A 135 11.64 5.78 -0.63
N GLU A 136 12.71 5.11 -0.16
CA GLU A 136 12.65 4.14 0.94
C GLU A 136 12.12 4.77 2.22
N PHE A 137 12.67 5.91 2.61
CA PHE A 137 12.28 6.62 3.83
C PHE A 137 10.80 7.03 3.80
N LEU A 138 10.34 7.61 2.68
CA LEU A 138 8.96 8.05 2.51
C LEU A 138 7.99 6.88 2.49
N MET A 139 8.34 5.76 1.83
CA MET A 139 7.52 4.56 1.84
C MET A 139 7.38 3.98 3.25
N LYS A 140 8.47 3.86 4.01
CA LYS A 140 8.43 3.41 5.41
C LYS A 140 7.52 4.29 6.26
N ARG A 141 7.61 5.60 6.12
CA ARG A 141 6.72 6.53 6.84
C ARG A 141 5.25 6.35 6.44
N HIS A 142 4.95 6.14 5.16
CA HIS A 142 3.61 5.88 4.68
C HIS A 142 3.01 4.61 5.30
N ILE A 143 3.75 3.49 5.29
CA ILE A 143 3.29 2.22 5.88
C ILE A 143 3.13 2.35 7.40
N ASN A 144 4.05 3.03 8.08
CA ASN A 144 3.96 3.31 9.52
C ASN A 144 2.71 4.13 9.86
N ALA A 145 2.42 5.19 9.10
CA ALA A 145 1.22 6.01 9.29
C ALA A 145 -0.07 5.20 9.10
N ALA A 146 -0.08 4.26 8.14
CA ALA A 146 -1.20 3.34 7.96
C ALA A 146 -1.36 2.41 9.16
N ARG A 147 -0.27 1.84 9.69
CA ARG A 147 -0.27 1.01 10.90
C ARG A 147 -0.83 1.76 12.11
N GLN A 148 -0.33 2.97 12.37
CA GLN A 148 -0.81 3.80 13.49
C GLN A 148 -2.31 4.12 13.37
N ASN A 149 -2.80 4.37 12.15
CA ASN A 149 -4.24 4.58 11.94
C ASN A 149 -5.07 3.33 12.25
N ILE A 150 -4.54 2.14 11.98
CA ILE A 150 -5.17 0.86 12.33
C ILE A 150 -5.21 0.67 13.85
N GLU A 151 -4.05 0.84 14.51
CA GLU A 151 -3.92 0.73 15.97
C GLU A 151 -4.96 1.61 16.68
N ARG A 152 -5.02 2.88 16.30
CA ARG A 152 -5.98 3.84 16.84
C ARG A 152 -7.43 3.39 16.65
N LYS A 153 -7.79 2.90 15.45
CA LYS A 153 -9.16 2.44 15.18
C LYS A 153 -9.56 1.18 15.95
N ILE A 154 -8.60 0.31 16.25
CA ILE A 154 -8.81 -0.85 17.11
C ILE A 154 -9.06 -0.38 18.55
N GLU A 155 -8.23 0.54 19.06
CA GLU A 155 -8.35 1.11 20.41
C GLU A 155 -9.69 1.86 20.60
N GLU A 156 -10.14 2.57 19.57
CA GLU A 156 -11.42 3.30 19.56
C GLU A 156 -12.65 2.38 19.36
N GLY A 157 -12.42 1.08 19.10
CA GLY A 157 -13.50 0.11 18.85
C GLY A 157 -14.19 0.25 17.47
N GLU A 158 -13.61 1.05 16.58
CA GLU A 158 -14.12 1.28 15.22
C GLU A 158 -13.74 0.15 14.24
N LEU A 159 -12.73 -0.65 14.58
CA LEU A 159 -12.28 -1.79 13.81
C LEU A 159 -12.22 -3.04 14.69
N THR A 160 -13.07 -4.01 14.37
CA THR A 160 -12.99 -5.36 14.95
C THR A 160 -12.25 -6.28 13.97
N ILE A 161 -11.27 -7.03 14.49
CA ILE A 161 -10.45 -7.97 13.74
C ILE A 161 -10.83 -9.39 14.11
#